data_5a3f64327a087f2da24968fbb74215e1
#
_entry.id   5a3f64327a087f2da24968fbb74215e1
#
_cell.length_a   1.000
_cell.length_b   1.000
_cell.length_c   1.000
_cell.angle_alpha   90.00
_cell.angle_beta   90.00
_cell.angle_gamma   90.00
#
_symmetry.space_group_name_H-M   'P 1'
#
loop_
_entity.id
_entity.type
_entity.pdbx_description
1 polymer ?
#
loop_
_entity_poly.entity_id
_entity_poly.type
_entity_poly.pdbx_seq_one_letter_code
_entity_poly.pdbx_strand_id
1 'polypeptide(L)'
;VNQVIRIKVDTATRTSVLIAEPHTLMRRALAALVREARPDWACDDVEDLDTMHAALNLAPSTLVLLDLRSGGVDGLRQARAAFPHTTFVVLSDQDDRATILACLEAGAQGYILKSTDPDQFIRALETILTGGLFAPASLSGAPIHPPVSQSRPEFKLNPLLRHLTERQRHVFELLAEGCATKTIARRLDLAVGTVKVHLAAIYRTLGASSRLEALAKAHQAHAMI
;
A
#
# COMPACT_ATOMS: atom_id res chain seq x y z
N VAL A 1 -32.57 -11.31 6.91
CA VAL A 1 -31.93 -12.15 7.94
C VAL A 1 -30.64 -11.45 8.31
N ASN A 2 -30.61 -10.83 9.50
CA ASN A 2 -29.45 -10.09 10.02
C ASN A 2 -28.25 -11.02 10.20
N GLN A 3 -27.24 -10.87 9.35
CA GLN A 3 -25.95 -11.50 9.56
C GLN A 3 -25.17 -10.66 10.57
N VAL A 4 -25.13 -11.14 11.83
CA VAL A 4 -24.37 -10.51 12.90
C VAL A 4 -22.89 -10.67 12.61
N ILE A 5 -22.22 -9.55 12.28
CA ILE A 5 -20.77 -9.49 12.12
C ILE A 5 -20.15 -9.74 13.52
N ARG A 6 -19.60 -10.93 13.74
CA ARG A 6 -18.81 -11.23 14.94
C ARG A 6 -17.38 -10.74 14.72
N ILE A 7 -17.08 -9.52 15.12
CA ILE A 7 -15.71 -9.01 15.19
C ILE A 7 -15.12 -9.43 16.54
N LYS A 8 -14.16 -10.34 16.54
CA LYS A 8 -13.31 -10.61 17.71
C LYS A 8 -12.28 -9.47 17.81
N VAL A 9 -12.46 -8.58 18.76
CA VAL A 9 -11.45 -7.60 19.14
C VAL A 9 -10.42 -8.32 20.01
N ASP A 10 -9.28 -8.67 19.40
CA ASP A 10 -8.09 -9.11 20.14
C ASP A 10 -7.01 -8.03 20.02
N THR A 11 -6.68 -7.40 21.15
CA THR A 11 -5.92 -6.14 21.26
C THR A 11 -4.40 -6.33 21.30
N ALA A 12 -3.83 -7.29 20.60
CA ALA A 12 -2.38 -7.40 20.42
C ALA A 12 -2.06 -7.31 18.94
N THR A 13 -1.32 -6.30 18.52
CA THR A 13 -0.59 -6.04 17.23
C THR A 13 -0.70 -7.08 16.09
N ARG A 14 -1.86 -7.70 15.91
CA ARG A 14 -2.11 -8.70 14.89
C ARG A 14 -2.48 -7.99 13.58
N THR A 15 -1.79 -8.33 12.49
CA THR A 15 -2.18 -7.84 11.16
C THR A 15 -3.63 -8.23 10.89
N SER A 16 -4.47 -7.24 10.53
CA SER A 16 -5.87 -7.44 10.17
C SER A 16 -6.08 -7.09 8.71
N VAL A 17 -6.67 -8.02 7.96
CA VAL A 17 -6.98 -7.91 6.54
C VAL A 17 -8.49 -7.90 6.35
N LEU A 18 -9.01 -6.90 5.67
CA LEU A 18 -10.40 -6.84 5.24
C LEU A 18 -10.48 -6.99 3.73
N ILE A 19 -11.27 -7.93 3.24
CA ILE A 19 -11.44 -8.20 1.80
C ILE A 19 -12.80 -7.62 1.37
N ALA A 20 -12.78 -6.60 0.50
CA ALA A 20 -13.96 -6.00 -0.10
C ALA A 20 -14.08 -6.49 -1.56
N GLU A 21 -14.87 -7.53 -1.80
CA GLU A 21 -15.03 -8.21 -3.09
C GLU A 21 -16.50 -8.61 -3.29
N PRO A 22 -17.16 -8.11 -4.33
CA PRO A 22 -18.59 -8.39 -4.55
C PRO A 22 -18.89 -9.85 -4.93
N HIS A 23 -17.93 -10.56 -5.58
CA HIS A 23 -18.15 -11.94 -5.99
C HIS A 23 -17.93 -12.89 -4.83
N THR A 24 -18.99 -13.49 -4.35
CA THR A 24 -18.98 -14.40 -3.18
C THR A 24 -17.94 -15.51 -3.28
N LEU A 25 -17.77 -16.13 -4.45
CA LEU A 25 -16.81 -17.21 -4.64
C LEU A 25 -15.36 -16.70 -4.52
N MET A 26 -15.05 -15.59 -5.20
CA MET A 26 -13.73 -14.97 -5.15
C MET A 26 -13.42 -14.48 -3.74
N ARG A 27 -14.36 -13.80 -3.11
CA ARG A 27 -14.22 -13.31 -1.73
C ARG A 27 -13.87 -14.43 -0.76
N ARG A 28 -14.60 -15.55 -0.82
CA ARG A 28 -14.33 -16.72 0.01
C ARG A 28 -12.99 -17.40 -0.31
N ALA A 29 -12.64 -17.50 -1.60
CA ALA A 29 -11.35 -18.07 -2.02
C ALA A 29 -10.17 -17.24 -1.50
N LEU A 30 -10.22 -15.91 -1.65
CA LEU A 30 -9.20 -15.01 -1.12
C LEU A 30 -9.08 -15.10 0.41
N ALA A 31 -10.22 -15.12 1.12
CA ALA A 31 -10.23 -15.25 2.57
C ALA A 31 -9.65 -16.60 3.04
N ALA A 32 -9.95 -17.70 2.34
CA ALA A 32 -9.37 -19.01 2.61
C ALA A 32 -7.86 -19.00 2.39
N LEU A 33 -7.40 -18.47 1.25
CA LEU A 33 -5.99 -18.35 0.90
C LEU A 33 -5.19 -17.56 1.95
N VAL A 34 -5.71 -16.40 2.37
CA VAL A 34 -5.05 -15.57 3.40
C VAL A 34 -4.99 -16.31 4.74
N ARG A 35 -6.09 -16.94 5.18
CA ARG A 35 -6.14 -17.68 6.46
C ARG A 35 -5.25 -18.91 6.47
N GLU A 36 -5.12 -19.60 5.35
CA GLU A 36 -4.23 -20.78 5.20
C GLU A 36 -2.77 -20.36 5.23
N ALA A 37 -2.40 -19.38 4.42
CA ALA A 37 -1.01 -18.93 4.30
C ALA A 37 -0.52 -18.15 5.52
N ARG A 38 -1.42 -17.40 6.17
CA ARG A 38 -1.10 -16.54 7.31
C ARG A 38 -2.13 -16.68 8.44
N PRO A 39 -2.07 -17.81 9.18
CA PRO A 39 -2.99 -18.07 10.30
C PRO A 39 -2.80 -17.09 11.47
N ASP A 40 -1.69 -16.38 11.50
CA ASP A 40 -1.39 -15.30 12.44
C ASP A 40 -2.12 -13.98 12.11
N TRP A 41 -2.69 -13.83 10.89
CA TRP A 41 -3.47 -12.67 10.52
C TRP A 41 -4.95 -12.84 10.86
N ALA A 42 -5.62 -11.74 11.24
CA ALA A 42 -7.08 -11.70 11.26
C ALA A 42 -7.57 -11.40 9.82
N CYS A 43 -8.56 -12.14 9.35
CA CYS A 43 -9.08 -11.96 7.99
C CYS A 43 -10.60 -11.98 8.02
N ASP A 44 -11.21 -10.84 7.68
CA ASP A 44 -12.65 -10.66 7.51
C ASP A 44 -12.95 -10.30 6.04
N ASP A 45 -14.21 -10.45 5.64
CA ASP A 45 -14.63 -10.18 4.28
C ASP A 45 -16.00 -9.49 4.22
N VAL A 46 -16.15 -8.60 3.26
CA VAL A 46 -17.38 -7.82 2.98
C VAL A 46 -17.64 -7.75 1.47
N GLU A 47 -18.87 -7.42 1.08
CA GLU A 47 -19.27 -7.51 -0.32
C GLU A 47 -19.15 -6.20 -1.12
N ASP A 48 -19.19 -5.04 -0.46
CA ASP A 48 -19.22 -3.73 -1.12
C ASP A 48 -18.50 -2.64 -0.30
N LEU A 49 -18.48 -1.43 -0.85
CA LEU A 49 -17.86 -0.26 -0.20
C LEU A 49 -18.60 0.18 1.06
N ASP A 50 -19.92 0.12 1.08
CA ASP A 50 -20.72 0.60 2.22
C ASP A 50 -20.48 -0.30 3.43
N THR A 51 -20.51 -1.61 3.25
CA THR A 51 -20.17 -2.60 4.29
C THR A 51 -18.68 -2.53 4.69
N MET A 52 -17.77 -2.23 3.76
CA MET A 52 -16.37 -1.99 4.06
C MET A 52 -16.21 -0.75 4.96
N HIS A 53 -16.86 0.37 4.62
CA HIS A 53 -16.83 1.58 5.45
C HIS A 53 -17.41 1.34 6.84
N ALA A 54 -18.53 0.63 6.92
CA ALA A 54 -19.14 0.25 8.20
C ALA A 54 -18.21 -0.63 9.04
N ALA A 55 -17.56 -1.63 8.44
CA ALA A 55 -16.60 -2.50 9.11
C ALA A 55 -15.38 -1.75 9.62
N LEU A 56 -14.79 -0.86 8.81
CA LEU A 56 -13.61 -0.07 9.18
C LEU A 56 -13.91 0.97 10.28
N ASN A 57 -15.15 1.50 10.33
CA ASN A 57 -15.59 2.38 11.40
C ASN A 57 -15.77 1.64 12.74
N LEU A 58 -16.14 0.34 12.70
CA LEU A 58 -16.27 -0.49 13.89
C LEU A 58 -14.92 -0.99 14.39
N ALA A 59 -14.06 -1.45 13.48
CA ALA A 59 -12.74 -1.96 13.80
C ALA A 59 -11.75 -1.62 12.65
N PRO A 60 -10.77 -0.73 12.89
CA PRO A 60 -9.76 -0.40 11.90
C PRO A 60 -8.98 -1.64 11.45
N SER A 61 -8.80 -1.81 10.15
CA SER A 61 -7.97 -2.87 9.58
C SER A 61 -6.62 -2.35 9.14
N THR A 62 -5.57 -3.18 9.27
CA THR A 62 -4.21 -2.85 8.82
C THR A 62 -4.17 -2.73 7.31
N LEU A 63 -4.87 -3.64 6.62
CA LEU A 63 -4.89 -3.73 5.17
C LEU A 63 -6.30 -4.01 4.65
N VAL A 64 -6.68 -3.35 3.56
CA VAL A 64 -7.90 -3.62 2.80
C VAL A 64 -7.52 -4.10 1.41
N LEU A 65 -8.03 -5.26 1.02
CA LEU A 65 -8.05 -5.72 -0.36
C LEU A 65 -9.34 -5.24 -1.01
N LEU A 66 -9.26 -4.31 -1.94
CA LEU A 66 -10.41 -3.68 -2.58
C LEU A 66 -10.54 -4.10 -4.04
N ASP A 67 -11.63 -4.80 -4.38
CA ASP A 67 -11.98 -4.99 -5.80
C ASP A 67 -12.29 -3.64 -6.44
N LEU A 68 -11.59 -3.33 -7.54
CA LEU A 68 -11.76 -2.08 -8.26
C LEU A 68 -13.21 -1.88 -8.78
N ARG A 69 -13.95 -2.95 -9.03
CA ARG A 69 -15.37 -2.87 -9.43
C ARG A 69 -16.29 -2.33 -8.33
N SER A 70 -15.85 -2.37 -7.08
CA SER A 70 -16.58 -1.81 -5.93
C SER A 70 -16.34 -0.30 -5.82
N GLY A 71 -16.71 0.48 -6.84
CA GLY A 71 -16.65 1.94 -6.82
C GLY A 71 -15.52 2.58 -7.61
N GLY A 72 -14.69 1.79 -8.30
CA GLY A 72 -13.63 2.30 -9.16
C GLY A 72 -12.53 3.08 -8.42
N VAL A 73 -11.80 3.89 -9.17
CA VAL A 73 -10.73 4.75 -8.63
C VAL A 73 -11.29 5.82 -7.67
N ASP A 74 -12.50 6.29 -7.89
CA ASP A 74 -13.12 7.30 -7.03
C ASP A 74 -13.53 6.71 -5.68
N GLY A 75 -14.08 5.50 -5.65
CA GLY A 75 -14.35 4.78 -4.41
C GLY A 75 -13.08 4.54 -3.58
N LEU A 76 -11.99 4.14 -4.23
CA LEU A 76 -10.68 4.02 -3.59
C LEU A 76 -10.21 5.37 -3.01
N ARG A 77 -10.37 6.48 -3.76
CA ARG A 77 -9.97 7.82 -3.28
C ARG A 77 -10.76 8.25 -2.06
N GLN A 78 -12.07 8.00 -2.06
CA GLN A 78 -12.94 8.28 -0.91
C GLN A 78 -12.57 7.43 0.31
N ALA A 79 -12.36 6.12 0.12
CA ALA A 79 -11.93 5.23 1.18
C ALA A 79 -10.58 5.64 1.78
N ARG A 80 -9.62 6.02 0.94
CA ARG A 80 -8.32 6.53 1.39
C ARG A 80 -8.42 7.82 2.20
N ALA A 81 -9.32 8.73 1.82
CA ALA A 81 -9.55 9.98 2.55
C ALA A 81 -10.19 9.70 3.92
N ALA A 82 -11.14 8.76 3.97
CA ALA A 82 -11.84 8.41 5.21
C ALA A 82 -10.95 7.60 6.18
N PHE A 83 -10.07 6.72 5.66
CA PHE A 83 -9.22 5.82 6.46
C PHE A 83 -7.73 6.00 6.13
N PRO A 84 -7.11 7.13 6.52
CA PRO A 84 -5.74 7.47 6.13
C PRO A 84 -4.65 6.53 6.67
N HIS A 85 -4.94 5.79 7.74
CA HIS A 85 -4.00 4.86 8.36
C HIS A 85 -4.11 3.42 7.83
N THR A 86 -5.14 3.11 7.06
CA THR A 86 -5.35 1.79 6.46
C THR A 86 -4.57 1.67 5.15
N THR A 87 -3.89 0.55 4.95
CA THR A 87 -3.23 0.20 3.69
C THR A 87 -4.27 -0.32 2.70
N PHE A 88 -4.42 0.31 1.53
CA PHE A 88 -5.32 -0.15 0.48
C PHE A 88 -4.55 -0.82 -0.64
N VAL A 89 -4.96 -2.03 -0.99
CA VAL A 89 -4.46 -2.82 -2.12
C VAL A 89 -5.61 -3.08 -3.07
N VAL A 90 -5.43 -2.71 -4.32
CA VAL A 90 -6.45 -2.93 -5.36
C VAL A 90 -6.33 -4.35 -5.91
N LEU A 91 -7.47 -5.04 -6.03
CA LEU A 91 -7.65 -6.26 -6.80
C LEU A 91 -8.39 -5.96 -8.09
N SER A 92 -7.90 -6.43 -9.23
CA SER A 92 -8.54 -6.15 -10.52
C SER A 92 -8.21 -7.19 -11.58
N ASP A 93 -9.10 -7.35 -12.55
CA ASP A 93 -8.84 -8.09 -13.79
C ASP A 93 -8.17 -7.20 -14.86
N GLN A 94 -8.13 -5.88 -14.64
CA GLN A 94 -7.60 -4.91 -15.61
C GLN A 94 -6.08 -4.79 -15.47
N ASP A 95 -5.37 -4.99 -16.57
CA ASP A 95 -3.89 -4.91 -16.65
C ASP A 95 -3.44 -3.73 -17.53
N ASP A 96 -4.29 -2.73 -17.68
CA ASP A 96 -3.93 -1.54 -18.42
C ASP A 96 -3.20 -0.52 -17.54
N ARG A 97 -2.14 0.06 -18.11
CA ARG A 97 -1.24 0.99 -17.41
C ARG A 97 -1.97 2.23 -16.84
N ALA A 98 -3.00 2.72 -17.54
CA ALA A 98 -3.69 3.94 -17.13
C ALA A 98 -4.49 3.69 -15.83
N THR A 99 -5.22 2.59 -15.78
CA THR A 99 -5.97 2.17 -14.59
C THR A 99 -5.05 1.89 -13.40
N ILE A 100 -3.94 1.17 -13.61
CA ILE A 100 -2.96 0.89 -12.54
C ILE A 100 -2.41 2.20 -11.98
N LEU A 101 -1.96 3.13 -12.83
CA LEU A 101 -1.44 4.42 -12.40
C LEU A 101 -2.49 5.25 -11.66
N ALA A 102 -3.72 5.30 -12.16
CA ALA A 102 -4.82 6.03 -11.52
C ALA A 102 -5.11 5.50 -10.10
N CYS A 103 -5.09 4.17 -9.89
CA CYS A 103 -5.26 3.57 -8.57
C CYS A 103 -4.10 3.92 -7.63
N LEU A 104 -2.85 3.85 -8.10
CA LEU A 104 -1.68 4.21 -7.31
C LEU A 104 -1.66 5.71 -6.96
N GLU A 105 -2.05 6.57 -7.89
CA GLU A 105 -2.19 8.02 -7.67
C GLU A 105 -3.35 8.34 -6.69
N ALA A 106 -4.43 7.55 -6.72
CA ALA A 106 -5.52 7.63 -5.75
C ALA A 106 -5.12 7.18 -4.35
N GLY A 107 -3.94 6.57 -4.19
CA GLY A 107 -3.33 6.22 -2.91
C GLY A 107 -3.37 4.74 -2.56
N ALA A 108 -3.60 3.84 -3.53
CA ALA A 108 -3.32 2.42 -3.32
C ALA A 108 -1.82 2.20 -3.04
N GLN A 109 -1.51 1.34 -2.11
CA GLN A 109 -0.14 0.90 -1.82
C GLN A 109 0.26 -0.35 -2.62
N GLY A 110 -0.69 -0.94 -3.33
CA GLY A 110 -0.45 -2.04 -4.24
C GLY A 110 -1.59 -2.24 -5.23
N TYR A 111 -1.27 -2.86 -6.35
CA TYR A 111 -2.22 -3.30 -7.37
C TYR A 111 -1.89 -4.74 -7.72
N ILE A 112 -2.83 -5.65 -7.51
CA ILE A 112 -2.68 -7.08 -7.74
C ILE A 112 -3.72 -7.52 -8.78
N LEU A 113 -3.26 -8.21 -9.80
CA LEU A 113 -4.18 -8.83 -10.76
C LEU A 113 -4.85 -10.05 -10.13
N LYS A 114 -6.13 -10.26 -10.39
CA LYS A 114 -6.87 -11.44 -9.94
C LYS A 114 -6.33 -12.75 -10.54
N SER A 115 -5.58 -12.65 -11.63
CA SER A 115 -4.86 -13.77 -12.26
C SER A 115 -3.50 -14.08 -11.62
N THR A 116 -3.09 -13.32 -10.60
CA THR A 116 -1.83 -13.53 -9.89
C THR A 116 -1.84 -14.90 -9.19
N ASP A 117 -0.71 -15.62 -9.29
CA ASP A 117 -0.51 -16.88 -8.60
C ASP A 117 -0.67 -16.75 -7.08
N PRO A 118 -1.29 -17.73 -6.38
CA PRO A 118 -1.55 -17.66 -4.95
C PRO A 118 -0.32 -17.35 -4.09
N ASP A 119 0.83 -17.97 -4.37
CA ASP A 119 2.05 -17.72 -3.61
C ASP A 119 2.59 -16.32 -3.86
N GLN A 120 2.49 -15.84 -5.09
CA GLN A 120 2.89 -14.48 -5.44
C GLN A 120 1.95 -13.45 -4.82
N PHE A 121 0.66 -13.76 -4.73
CA PHE A 121 -0.34 -12.92 -4.05
C PHE A 121 0.02 -12.72 -2.58
N ILE A 122 0.32 -13.79 -1.83
CA ILE A 122 0.71 -13.68 -0.42
C ILE A 122 2.01 -12.88 -0.26
N ARG A 123 3.04 -13.16 -1.09
CA ARG A 123 4.30 -12.37 -1.08
C ARG A 123 4.08 -10.90 -1.39
N ALA A 124 3.12 -10.59 -2.28
CA ALA A 124 2.74 -9.21 -2.57
C ALA A 124 2.18 -8.51 -1.34
N LEU A 125 1.27 -9.15 -0.59
CA LEU A 125 0.71 -8.60 0.64
C LEU A 125 1.78 -8.36 1.71
N GLU A 126 2.69 -9.32 1.90
CA GLU A 126 3.82 -9.17 2.83
C GLU A 126 4.74 -8.00 2.44
N THR A 127 5.05 -7.88 1.15
CA THR A 127 5.84 -6.78 0.60
C THR A 127 5.16 -5.43 0.89
N ILE A 128 3.85 -5.34 0.66
CA ILE A 128 3.08 -4.12 0.89
C ILE A 128 3.01 -3.77 2.37
N LEU A 129 2.79 -4.75 3.25
CA LEU A 129 2.74 -4.54 4.70
C LEU A 129 4.07 -4.09 5.29
N THR A 130 5.18 -4.51 4.70
CA THR A 130 6.52 -4.00 5.04
C THR A 130 6.82 -2.66 4.38
N GLY A 131 5.83 -2.07 3.68
CA GLY A 131 5.89 -0.75 3.07
C GLY A 131 6.50 -0.74 1.67
N GLY A 132 6.66 -1.89 1.05
CA GLY A 132 6.95 -1.99 -0.37
C GLY A 132 5.78 -1.56 -1.24
N LEU A 133 6.01 -1.45 -2.54
CA LEU A 133 4.97 -1.30 -3.56
C LEU A 133 4.92 -2.58 -4.38
N PHE A 134 3.72 -3.08 -4.63
CA PHE A 134 3.50 -4.15 -5.59
C PHE A 134 2.58 -3.68 -6.72
N ALA A 135 3.03 -3.89 -7.96
CA ALA A 135 2.24 -3.59 -9.16
C ALA A 135 2.60 -4.57 -10.28
N PRO A 136 1.68 -4.83 -11.23
CA PRO A 136 1.94 -5.71 -12.37
C PRO A 136 3.12 -5.25 -13.24
N ALA A 137 3.78 -6.20 -13.91
CA ALA A 137 4.92 -5.93 -14.80
C ALA A 137 4.56 -5.03 -15.98
N SER A 138 3.29 -5.01 -16.41
CA SER A 138 2.74 -4.08 -17.41
C SER A 138 2.96 -2.60 -17.07
N LEU A 139 3.15 -2.28 -15.79
CA LEU A 139 3.48 -0.91 -15.37
C LEU A 139 4.91 -0.49 -15.74
N SER A 140 5.85 -1.41 -15.73
CA SER A 140 7.29 -1.10 -15.83
C SER A 140 7.99 -1.65 -17.07
N GLY A 141 7.38 -2.55 -17.82
CA GLY A 141 8.04 -3.24 -18.94
C GLY A 141 9.19 -4.18 -18.52
N ALA A 142 9.42 -4.36 -17.22
CA ALA A 142 10.37 -5.30 -16.64
C ALA A 142 9.81 -5.83 -15.32
N PRO A 143 10.12 -7.08 -14.91
CA PRO A 143 9.63 -7.64 -13.65
C PRO A 143 10.16 -6.81 -12.48
N ILE A 144 9.24 -6.29 -11.65
CA ILE A 144 9.57 -5.68 -10.37
C ILE A 144 9.83 -6.83 -9.39
N HIS A 145 11.04 -7.38 -9.40
CA HIS A 145 11.53 -8.17 -8.28
C HIS A 145 12.13 -7.20 -7.26
N PRO A 146 11.72 -7.27 -5.98
CA PRO A 146 12.45 -6.54 -4.96
C PRO A 146 13.88 -7.13 -4.91
N PRO A 147 14.94 -6.31 -4.96
CA PRO A 147 16.25 -6.83 -4.70
C PRO A 147 16.31 -7.32 -3.26
N VAL A 148 16.66 -8.60 -3.10
CA VAL A 148 17.02 -9.20 -1.83
C VAL A 148 18.14 -8.37 -1.20
N SER A 149 17.91 -8.02 0.03
CA SER A 149 18.76 -7.25 0.92
C SER A 149 20.25 -7.63 0.83
N GLN A 150 21.13 -6.67 0.61
CA GLN A 150 22.48 -6.69 1.19
C GLN A 150 22.82 -5.32 1.80
N SER A 151 22.89 -5.35 3.12
CA SER A 151 23.69 -4.55 4.07
C SER A 151 24.12 -3.11 3.74
N ARG A 152 23.53 -2.19 4.47
CA ARG A 152 24.00 -1.06 5.29
C ARG A 152 25.08 -0.08 4.79
N PRO A 153 24.85 1.24 5.07
CA PRO A 153 25.32 1.83 6.30
C PRO A 153 24.25 2.56 7.13
N GLU A 154 24.54 2.65 8.42
CA GLU A 154 23.67 3.24 9.44
C GLU A 154 23.48 4.75 9.23
N PHE A 155 22.27 5.16 8.85
CA PHE A 155 21.83 6.54 8.96
C PHE A 155 21.17 6.73 10.33
N LYS A 156 21.84 7.43 11.24
CA LYS A 156 21.31 7.86 12.53
C LYS A 156 20.21 8.90 12.27
N LEU A 157 18.99 8.49 12.19
CA LEU A 157 17.84 8.73 13.03
C LEU A 157 17.27 10.14 13.05
N ASN A 158 16.57 10.53 11.97
CA ASN A 158 15.43 11.43 12.09
C ASN A 158 14.19 10.58 12.46
N PRO A 159 13.48 10.82 13.59
CA PRO A 159 12.32 10.03 13.99
C PRO A 159 11.23 9.93 12.92
N LEU A 160 11.02 10.97 12.13
CA LEU A 160 10.05 10.99 11.04
C LEU A 160 10.44 10.05 9.88
N LEU A 161 11.74 9.87 9.63
CA LEU A 161 12.24 8.98 8.56
C LEU A 161 12.18 7.50 8.94
N ARG A 162 11.96 7.16 10.21
CA ARG A 162 11.75 5.78 10.66
C ARG A 162 10.48 5.15 10.09
N HIS A 163 9.49 5.97 9.77
CA HIS A 163 8.23 5.54 9.19
C HIS A 163 8.29 5.37 7.66
N LEU A 164 9.41 5.73 7.04
CA LEU A 164 9.65 5.48 5.63
C LEU A 164 10.25 4.07 5.45
N THR A 165 9.77 3.37 4.44
CA THR A 165 10.37 2.10 4.01
C THR A 165 11.78 2.35 3.47
N GLU A 166 12.60 1.31 3.38
CA GLU A 166 13.94 1.41 2.82
C GLU A 166 13.93 2.03 1.41
N ARG A 167 12.99 1.62 0.58
CA ARG A 167 12.85 2.15 -0.79
C ARG A 167 12.39 3.60 -0.82
N GLN A 168 11.45 3.97 0.04
CA GLN A 168 11.04 5.37 0.20
C GLN A 168 12.19 6.23 0.73
N ARG A 169 13.01 5.69 1.61
CA ARG A 169 14.20 6.36 2.13
C ARG A 169 15.20 6.67 1.03
N HIS A 170 15.54 5.70 0.18
CA HIS A 170 16.42 5.92 -0.98
C HIS A 170 15.85 6.96 -1.95
N VAL A 171 14.52 6.93 -2.21
CA VAL A 171 13.87 7.96 -3.02
C VAL A 171 13.97 9.33 -2.35
N PHE A 172 13.78 9.40 -1.02
CA PHE A 172 13.86 10.64 -0.26
C PHE A 172 15.29 11.19 -0.18
N GLU A 173 16.30 10.36 -0.05
CA GLU A 173 17.72 10.74 -0.08
C GLU A 173 18.07 11.42 -1.40
N LEU A 174 17.73 10.80 -2.53
CA LEU A 174 17.94 11.40 -3.85
C LEU A 174 17.11 12.68 -4.06
N LEU A 175 15.92 12.74 -3.46
CA LEU A 175 15.12 13.97 -3.43
C LEU A 175 15.85 15.06 -2.67
N ALA A 176 16.43 14.76 -1.52
CA ALA A 176 17.20 15.69 -0.69
C ALA A 176 18.49 16.17 -1.38
N GLU A 177 19.12 15.32 -2.19
CA GLU A 177 20.24 15.70 -3.06
C GLU A 177 19.84 16.65 -4.21
N GLY A 178 18.57 17.01 -4.33
CA GLY A 178 18.11 17.90 -5.40
C GLY A 178 17.73 17.18 -6.69
N CYS A 179 17.80 15.85 -6.76
CA CYS A 179 17.52 15.10 -7.98
C CYS A 179 16.08 15.32 -8.47
N ALA A 180 15.92 15.51 -9.79
CA ALA A 180 14.61 15.52 -10.43
C ALA A 180 14.03 14.10 -10.48
N THR A 181 12.69 13.97 -10.51
CA THR A 181 11.99 12.67 -10.54
C THR A 181 12.51 11.72 -11.62
N LYS A 182 12.83 12.25 -12.82
CA LYS A 182 13.42 11.44 -13.91
C LYS A 182 14.83 10.93 -13.57
N THR A 183 15.62 11.72 -12.86
CA THR A 183 16.97 11.34 -12.41
C THR A 183 16.90 10.29 -11.32
N ILE A 184 15.97 10.44 -10.36
CA ILE A 184 15.70 9.44 -9.31
C ILE A 184 15.30 8.12 -9.96
N ALA A 185 14.37 8.15 -10.91
CA ALA A 185 13.93 6.98 -11.65
C ALA A 185 15.10 6.23 -12.29
N ARG A 186 15.97 6.95 -12.99
CA ARG A 186 17.17 6.36 -13.64
C ARG A 186 18.17 5.79 -12.64
N ARG A 187 18.45 6.51 -11.52
CA ARG A 187 19.42 6.07 -10.51
C ARG A 187 18.95 4.83 -9.74
N LEU A 188 17.64 4.71 -9.54
CA LEU A 188 17.06 3.60 -8.80
C LEU A 188 16.52 2.48 -9.70
N ASP A 189 16.70 2.60 -11.02
CA ASP A 189 16.15 1.69 -12.02
C ASP A 189 14.64 1.48 -11.86
N LEU A 190 13.91 2.60 -11.78
CA LEU A 190 12.47 2.65 -11.60
C LEU A 190 11.80 3.39 -12.75
N ALA A 191 10.54 3.06 -13.03
CA ALA A 191 9.70 3.92 -13.87
C ALA A 191 9.45 5.27 -13.17
N VAL A 192 9.34 6.36 -13.95
CA VAL A 192 9.04 7.70 -13.42
C VAL A 192 7.71 7.71 -12.65
N GLY A 193 6.70 6.94 -13.10
CA GLY A 193 5.44 6.75 -12.40
C GLY A 193 5.62 6.15 -11.01
N THR A 194 6.45 5.11 -10.89
CA THR A 194 6.77 4.45 -9.60
C THR A 194 7.44 5.42 -8.62
N VAL A 195 8.36 6.26 -9.10
CA VAL A 195 8.98 7.29 -8.24
C VAL A 195 7.95 8.31 -7.76
N LYS A 196 6.99 8.73 -8.61
CA LYS A 196 5.90 9.62 -8.19
C LYS A 196 5.04 9.00 -7.09
N VAL A 197 4.76 7.70 -7.17
CA VAL A 197 4.02 6.97 -6.13
C VAL A 197 4.80 6.96 -4.81
N HIS A 198 6.11 6.66 -4.85
CA HIS A 198 6.95 6.74 -3.65
C HIS A 198 6.98 8.16 -3.06
N LEU A 199 7.08 9.19 -3.90
CA LEU A 199 7.05 10.58 -3.45
C LEU A 199 5.72 10.94 -2.80
N ALA A 200 4.59 10.52 -3.37
CA ALA A 200 3.27 10.73 -2.78
C ALA A 200 3.14 10.05 -1.40
N ALA A 201 3.63 8.81 -1.27
CA ALA A 201 3.66 8.10 0.00
C ALA A 201 4.57 8.78 1.02
N ILE A 202 5.77 9.22 0.62
CA ILE A 202 6.72 9.97 1.47
C ILE A 202 6.08 11.26 1.98
N TYR A 203 5.48 12.06 1.09
CA TYR A 203 4.83 13.32 1.48
C TYR A 203 3.71 13.08 2.47
N ARG A 204 2.93 12.05 2.29
CA ARG A 204 1.86 11.65 3.23
C ARG A 204 2.44 11.26 4.59
N THR A 205 3.45 10.40 4.63
CA THR A 205 4.09 9.95 5.88
C THR A 205 4.71 11.12 6.65
N LEU A 206 5.27 12.10 5.94
CA LEU A 206 5.85 13.30 6.53
C LEU A 206 4.81 14.41 6.79
N GLY A 207 3.54 14.19 6.43
CA GLY A 207 2.48 15.21 6.52
C GLY A 207 2.77 16.43 5.65
N ALA A 208 3.46 16.27 4.51
CA ALA A 208 3.87 17.32 3.61
C ALA A 208 2.99 17.33 2.34
N SER A 209 2.72 18.53 1.82
CA SER A 209 1.98 18.71 0.57
C SER A 209 2.88 18.97 -0.65
N SER A 210 4.16 19.20 -0.41
CA SER A 210 5.13 19.56 -1.45
C SER A 210 6.53 19.02 -1.13
N ARG A 211 7.38 18.99 -2.18
CA ARG A 211 8.80 18.65 -2.04
C ARG A 211 9.50 19.53 -1.00
N LEU A 212 9.30 20.84 -1.09
CA LEU A 212 9.95 21.79 -0.19
C LEU A 212 9.53 21.57 1.26
N GLU A 213 8.24 21.33 1.49
CA GLU A 213 7.70 21.06 2.82
C GLU A 213 8.21 19.72 3.38
N ALA A 214 8.32 18.68 2.55
CA ALA A 214 8.86 17.40 2.98
C ALA A 214 10.34 17.51 3.43
N LEU A 215 11.15 18.27 2.68
CA LEU A 215 12.54 18.53 3.04
C LEU A 215 12.65 19.40 4.31
N ALA A 216 11.82 20.43 4.44
CA ALA A 216 11.80 21.28 5.63
C ALA A 216 11.43 20.51 6.89
N LYS A 217 10.39 19.68 6.87
CA LYS A 217 9.98 18.83 8.00
C LYS A 217 11.04 17.81 8.39
N ALA A 218 11.71 17.22 7.41
CA ALA A 218 12.83 16.32 7.68
C ALA A 218 14.04 17.04 8.31
N HIS A 219 14.31 18.30 7.94
CA HIS A 219 15.36 19.11 8.56
C HIS A 219 15.00 19.59 9.97
N GLN A 220 13.77 20.01 10.22
CA GLN A 220 13.33 20.49 11.53
C GLN A 220 13.41 19.43 12.62
N ALA A 221 13.08 18.17 12.29
CA ALA A 221 13.20 17.06 13.24
C ALA A 221 14.68 16.70 13.56
N HIS A 222 15.64 17.19 12.80
CA HIS A 222 17.08 17.02 13.07
C HIS A 222 17.64 18.09 14.04
N ALA A 223 16.99 19.25 14.12
CA ALA A 223 17.43 20.38 14.94
C ALA A 223 16.92 20.33 16.40
N MET A 224 16.06 19.36 16.74
CA MET A 224 15.47 19.20 18.08
C MET A 224 16.11 18.06 18.91
N ILE A 225 17.26 17.54 18.51
CA ILE A 225 18.10 16.58 19.26
C ILE A 225 19.47 17.21 19.49
#